data_32dede44c9dcac98e5a4949a1e714fd0
#
_entry.id   32dede44c9dcac98e5a4949a1e714fd0
#
_cell.length_a   1.000
_cell.length_b   1.000
_cell.length_c   1.000
_cell.angle_alpha   90.00
_cell.angle_beta   90.00
_cell.angle_gamma   90.00
#
_symmetry.space_group_name_H-M   'P 1'
#
loop_
_entity.id
_entity.type
_entity.pdbx_description
1 polymer ?
#
loop_
_entity_poly.entity_id
_entity_poly.type
_entity_poly.pdbx_seq_one_letter_code
_entity_poly.pdbx_strand_id
1 'polypeptide(L)'
;WAAAGMAFWGGPEELNTTLAEHGDNAAWAVNEITRTTLGKFGAVLALLGVVVAPITSGDSAFRSARLIAADFLHLEQRAIRRRLYISIPLFVVGFAITLMNFGVIWQYFAWVNQTLAAVTLWTITVYLAVRHKNFWIALLPSIFMTQVVTLYILIAPEGLLLPYWTGFGIASAINAFITILFFRYRIRRCNDIFPENEGDEEDKEHEDSPVDNRNGSELPIR
;
A
#
# COMPACT_ATOMS: atom_id res chain seq x y z
N TRP A 1 -0.58 -18.27 9.91
CA TRP A 1 -1.43 -19.36 9.41
C TRP A 1 -0.68 -20.29 8.47
N ALA A 2 0.06 -19.80 7.47
CA ALA A 2 0.85 -20.65 6.57
C ALA A 2 1.86 -21.54 7.33
N ALA A 3 2.62 -20.96 8.27
CA ALA A 3 3.55 -21.69 9.09
C ALA A 3 2.83 -22.72 10.01
N ALA A 4 1.67 -22.38 10.56
CA ALA A 4 0.87 -23.29 11.35
C ALA A 4 0.31 -24.46 10.49
N GLY A 5 -0.13 -24.17 9.26
CA GLY A 5 -0.56 -25.18 8.30
C GLY A 5 0.57 -26.14 7.92
N MET A 6 1.75 -25.61 7.59
CA MET A 6 2.90 -26.44 7.28
C MET A 6 3.33 -27.32 8.45
N ALA A 7 3.29 -26.79 9.68
CA ALA A 7 3.61 -27.57 10.87
C ALA A 7 2.56 -28.64 11.19
N PHE A 8 1.28 -28.37 10.89
CA PHE A 8 0.17 -29.30 11.14
C PHE A 8 0.16 -30.50 10.19
N TRP A 9 0.46 -30.26 8.91
CA TRP A 9 0.50 -31.32 7.89
C TRP A 9 1.89 -31.88 7.61
N GLY A 10 2.94 -31.44 8.31
CA GLY A 10 4.29 -31.99 8.17
C GLY A 10 5.11 -31.42 7.01
N GLY A 11 4.53 -30.53 6.19
CA GLY A 11 5.27 -29.88 5.11
C GLY A 11 4.40 -29.13 4.10
N PRO A 12 5.01 -28.35 3.20
CA PRO A 12 4.29 -27.58 2.20
C PRO A 12 3.63 -28.45 1.12
N GLU A 13 4.21 -29.60 0.77
CA GLU A 13 3.69 -30.51 -0.26
C GLU A 13 2.39 -31.17 0.23
N GLU A 14 2.39 -31.67 1.46
CA GLU A 14 1.26 -32.32 2.08
C GLU A 14 0.10 -31.34 2.35
N LEU A 15 0.42 -30.10 2.74
CA LEU A 15 -0.55 -29.03 2.85
C LEU A 15 -1.20 -28.70 1.49
N ASN A 16 -0.41 -28.58 0.43
CA ASN A 16 -0.90 -28.24 -0.91
C ASN A 16 -1.76 -29.35 -1.49
N THR A 17 -1.39 -30.63 -1.33
CA THR A 17 -2.22 -31.75 -1.78
C THR A 17 -3.57 -31.80 -1.06
N THR A 18 -3.56 -31.62 0.25
CA THR A 18 -4.78 -31.62 1.06
C THR A 18 -5.66 -30.41 0.76
N LEU A 19 -5.09 -29.21 0.50
CA LEU A 19 -5.84 -28.06 0.06
C LEU A 19 -6.48 -28.26 -1.31
N ALA A 20 -5.73 -28.83 -2.27
CA ALA A 20 -6.25 -29.12 -3.60
C ALA A 20 -7.43 -30.11 -3.56
N GLU A 21 -7.41 -31.12 -2.70
CA GLU A 21 -8.52 -32.05 -2.48
C GLU A 21 -9.80 -31.35 -1.94
N HIS A 22 -9.61 -30.24 -1.20
CA HIS A 22 -10.71 -29.46 -0.62
C HIS A 22 -10.98 -28.13 -1.37
N GLY A 23 -10.61 -28.08 -2.65
CA GLY A 23 -10.91 -26.95 -3.55
C GLY A 23 -10.13 -25.67 -3.22
N ASP A 24 -8.90 -25.78 -2.74
CA ASP A 24 -8.01 -24.68 -2.35
C ASP A 24 -8.63 -23.73 -1.30
N ASN A 25 -9.50 -24.26 -0.45
CA ASN A 25 -10.21 -23.48 0.54
C ASN A 25 -9.39 -23.26 1.81
N ALA A 26 -8.72 -22.10 1.89
CA ALA A 26 -7.95 -21.71 3.06
C ALA A 26 -8.78 -21.64 4.36
N ALA A 27 -10.07 -21.32 4.27
CA ALA A 27 -10.95 -21.28 5.45
C ALA A 27 -11.21 -22.69 6.01
N TRP A 28 -11.23 -23.71 5.15
CA TRP A 28 -11.31 -25.10 5.60
C TRP A 28 -10.06 -25.48 6.40
N ALA A 29 -8.86 -25.14 5.92
CA ALA A 29 -7.60 -25.41 6.62
C ALA A 29 -7.55 -24.73 7.99
N VAL A 30 -7.98 -23.46 8.07
CA VAL A 30 -8.07 -22.74 9.35
C VAL A 30 -9.01 -23.43 10.32
N ASN A 31 -10.18 -23.87 9.84
CA ASN A 31 -11.15 -24.59 10.67
C ASN A 31 -10.59 -25.92 11.18
N GLU A 32 -9.92 -26.70 10.33
CA GLU A 32 -9.34 -28.01 10.72
C GLU A 32 -8.22 -27.86 11.74
N ILE A 33 -7.29 -26.92 11.53
CA ILE A 33 -6.21 -26.60 12.48
C ILE A 33 -6.79 -26.18 13.83
N THR A 34 -7.76 -25.26 13.83
CA THR A 34 -8.32 -24.72 15.08
C THR A 34 -9.19 -25.73 15.81
N ARG A 35 -9.92 -26.56 15.07
CA ARG A 35 -10.73 -27.63 15.65
C ARG A 35 -9.87 -28.69 16.34
N THR A 36 -8.76 -29.05 15.71
CA THR A 36 -7.84 -30.08 16.23
C THR A 36 -7.03 -29.55 17.41
N THR A 37 -6.56 -28.28 17.33
CA THR A 37 -5.67 -27.68 18.34
C THR A 37 -6.44 -27.11 19.54
N LEU A 38 -7.55 -26.40 19.29
CA LEU A 38 -8.32 -25.65 20.30
C LEU A 38 -9.71 -26.26 20.60
N GLY A 39 -10.05 -27.38 19.96
CA GLY A 39 -11.34 -28.03 20.12
C GLY A 39 -12.50 -27.24 19.49
N LYS A 40 -13.73 -27.70 19.74
CA LYS A 40 -14.95 -27.12 19.12
C LYS A 40 -15.16 -25.62 19.44
N PHE A 41 -14.86 -25.22 20.67
CA PHE A 41 -15.03 -23.82 21.09
C PHE A 41 -14.02 -22.88 20.40
N GLY A 42 -12.76 -23.30 20.30
CA GLY A 42 -11.73 -22.54 19.60
C GLY A 42 -12.02 -22.42 18.09
N ALA A 43 -12.54 -23.46 17.47
CA ALA A 43 -12.96 -23.42 16.06
C ALA A 43 -14.08 -22.39 15.82
N VAL A 44 -15.08 -22.31 16.68
CA VAL A 44 -16.15 -21.30 16.58
C VAL A 44 -15.60 -19.88 16.73
N LEU A 45 -14.71 -19.64 17.70
CA LEU A 45 -14.07 -18.33 17.87
C LEU A 45 -13.20 -17.94 16.67
N ALA A 46 -12.45 -18.88 16.12
CA ALA A 46 -11.62 -18.64 14.96
C ALA A 46 -12.44 -18.30 13.71
N LEU A 47 -13.54 -19.07 13.47
CA LEU A 47 -14.47 -18.79 12.37
C LEU A 47 -15.15 -17.43 12.53
N LEU A 48 -15.59 -17.07 13.73
CA LEU A 48 -16.13 -15.74 13.99
C LEU A 48 -15.09 -14.64 13.68
N GLY A 49 -13.84 -14.82 14.07
CA GLY A 49 -12.77 -13.88 13.75
C GLY A 49 -12.53 -13.74 12.25
N VAL A 50 -12.49 -14.87 11.52
CA VAL A 50 -12.29 -14.89 10.05
C VAL A 50 -13.45 -14.25 9.32
N VAL A 51 -14.68 -14.30 9.84
CA VAL A 51 -15.87 -13.70 9.23
C VAL A 51 -16.00 -12.21 9.61
N VAL A 52 -15.82 -11.86 10.89
CA VAL A 52 -16.02 -10.49 11.37
C VAL A 52 -14.96 -9.52 10.86
N ALA A 53 -13.70 -9.96 10.79
CA ALA A 53 -12.62 -9.10 10.31
C ALA A 53 -12.81 -8.60 8.87
N PRO A 54 -13.17 -9.44 7.87
CA PRO A 54 -13.48 -8.96 6.52
C PRO A 54 -14.72 -8.06 6.45
N ILE A 55 -15.74 -8.27 7.30
CA ILE A 55 -16.94 -7.41 7.31
C ILE A 55 -16.57 -5.98 7.69
N THR A 56 -15.79 -5.79 8.76
CA THR A 56 -15.37 -4.47 9.21
C THR A 56 -14.42 -3.79 8.23
N SER A 57 -13.49 -4.55 7.65
CA SER A 57 -12.56 -4.05 6.63
C SER A 57 -13.28 -3.73 5.33
N GLY A 58 -14.26 -4.54 4.95
CA GLY A 58 -15.09 -4.35 3.76
C GLY A 58 -15.90 -3.06 3.80
N ASP A 59 -16.54 -2.74 4.93
CA ASP A 59 -17.26 -1.46 5.08
C ASP A 59 -16.34 -0.26 4.85
N SER A 60 -15.16 -0.28 5.45
CA SER A 60 -14.16 0.78 5.27
C SER A 60 -13.64 0.85 3.83
N ALA A 61 -13.41 -0.30 3.18
CA ALA A 61 -12.95 -0.37 1.79
C ALA A 61 -14.00 0.18 0.82
N PHE A 62 -15.28 -0.22 0.95
CA PHE A 62 -16.37 0.30 0.13
C PHE A 62 -16.60 1.79 0.34
N ARG A 63 -16.44 2.28 1.57
CA ARG A 63 -16.52 3.71 1.87
C ARG A 63 -15.40 4.48 1.16
N SER A 64 -14.17 4.02 1.26
CA SER A 64 -13.01 4.64 0.60
C SER A 64 -13.14 4.60 -0.92
N ALA A 65 -13.51 3.45 -1.49
CA ALA A 65 -13.72 3.29 -2.93
C ALA A 65 -14.81 4.24 -3.45
N ARG A 66 -15.91 4.40 -2.70
CA ARG A 66 -16.98 5.36 -3.05
C ARG A 66 -16.47 6.80 -3.01
N LEU A 67 -15.68 7.18 -2.01
CA LEU A 67 -15.13 8.52 -1.90
C LEU A 67 -14.17 8.82 -3.06
N ILE A 68 -13.29 7.90 -3.38
CA ILE A 68 -12.37 8.02 -4.52
C ILE A 68 -13.13 8.12 -5.84
N ALA A 69 -14.14 7.26 -6.06
CA ALA A 69 -14.95 7.30 -7.27
C ALA A 69 -15.74 8.61 -7.40
N ALA A 70 -16.28 9.14 -6.30
CA ALA A 70 -17.00 10.40 -6.31
C ALA A 70 -16.08 11.60 -6.58
N ASP A 71 -14.88 11.59 -6.02
CA ASP A 71 -13.85 12.61 -6.26
C ASP A 71 -13.39 12.59 -7.72
N PHE A 72 -13.12 11.43 -8.26
CA PHE A 72 -12.75 11.24 -9.67
C PHE A 72 -13.85 11.70 -10.65
N LEU A 73 -15.13 11.43 -10.31
CA LEU A 73 -16.29 11.83 -11.10
C LEU A 73 -16.76 13.27 -10.81
N HIS A 74 -16.09 14.00 -9.91
CA HIS A 74 -16.45 15.36 -9.45
C HIS A 74 -17.90 15.44 -8.95
N LEU A 75 -18.41 14.39 -8.29
CA LEU A 75 -19.78 14.31 -7.80
C LEU A 75 -19.88 14.71 -6.34
N GLU A 76 -20.69 15.72 -6.05
CA GLU A 76 -20.99 16.10 -4.67
C GLU A 76 -21.81 15.02 -3.95
N GLN A 77 -21.31 14.52 -2.82
CA GLN A 77 -21.92 13.43 -2.03
C GLN A 77 -22.94 13.91 -0.98
N ARG A 78 -23.38 15.18 -1.00
CA ARG A 78 -24.33 15.69 0.00
C ARG A 78 -25.69 15.01 -0.05
N ALA A 79 -26.18 14.64 -1.23
CA ALA A 79 -27.47 13.98 -1.41
C ALA A 79 -27.37 12.46 -1.31
N ILE A 80 -28.23 11.82 -0.51
CA ILE A 80 -28.31 10.36 -0.33
C ILE A 80 -28.47 9.62 -1.69
N ARG A 81 -29.26 10.18 -2.60
CA ARG A 81 -29.48 9.60 -3.94
C ARG A 81 -28.18 9.51 -4.76
N ARG A 82 -27.33 10.54 -4.70
CA ARG A 82 -26.03 10.54 -5.41
C ARG A 82 -25.05 9.54 -4.80
N ARG A 83 -25.09 9.37 -3.47
CA ARG A 83 -24.29 8.35 -2.77
C ARG A 83 -24.70 6.94 -3.19
N LEU A 84 -26.02 6.69 -3.32
CA LEU A 84 -26.54 5.40 -3.75
C LEU A 84 -26.16 5.08 -5.20
N TYR A 85 -26.19 6.09 -6.07
CA TYR A 85 -25.82 5.95 -7.49
C TYR A 85 -24.38 5.44 -7.71
N ILE A 86 -23.45 5.83 -6.85
CA ILE A 86 -22.06 5.33 -6.88
C ILE A 86 -21.94 4.01 -6.13
N SER A 87 -22.66 3.82 -5.03
CA SER A 87 -22.53 2.64 -4.19
C SER A 87 -23.12 1.38 -4.86
N ILE A 88 -24.25 1.50 -5.58
CA ILE A 88 -24.89 0.35 -6.21
C ILE A 88 -23.97 -0.34 -7.24
N PRO A 89 -23.38 0.35 -8.23
CA PRO A 89 -22.44 -0.28 -9.15
C PRO A 89 -21.25 -0.91 -8.44
N LEU A 90 -20.74 -0.25 -7.40
CA LEU A 90 -19.62 -0.76 -6.63
C LEU A 90 -19.95 -2.09 -5.92
N PHE A 91 -21.15 -2.17 -5.31
CA PHE A 91 -21.64 -3.41 -4.71
C PHE A 91 -21.90 -4.49 -5.74
N VAL A 92 -22.44 -4.14 -6.91
CA VAL A 92 -22.68 -5.10 -8.00
C VAL A 92 -21.36 -5.70 -8.49
N VAL A 93 -20.33 -4.85 -8.68
CA VAL A 93 -18.98 -5.32 -9.06
C VAL A 93 -18.40 -6.19 -7.95
N GLY A 94 -18.49 -5.77 -6.68
CA GLY A 94 -18.03 -6.55 -5.54
C GLY A 94 -18.73 -7.92 -5.47
N PHE A 95 -20.04 -7.96 -5.67
CA PHE A 95 -20.80 -9.21 -5.71
C PHE A 95 -20.39 -10.10 -6.90
N ALA A 96 -20.23 -9.53 -8.09
CA ALA A 96 -19.79 -10.26 -9.27
C ALA A 96 -18.39 -10.91 -9.05
N ILE A 97 -17.50 -10.23 -8.37
CA ILE A 97 -16.18 -10.78 -8.00
C ILE A 97 -16.34 -12.02 -7.10
N THR A 98 -17.30 -12.04 -6.17
CA THR A 98 -17.50 -13.22 -5.30
C THR A 98 -17.98 -14.48 -6.03
N LEU A 99 -18.45 -14.35 -7.26
CA LEU A 99 -18.86 -15.48 -8.10
C LEU A 99 -17.68 -16.10 -8.87
N MET A 100 -16.52 -15.46 -8.87
CA MET A 100 -15.29 -15.97 -9.49
C MET A 100 -14.60 -17.01 -8.60
N ASN A 101 -13.68 -17.78 -9.19
CA ASN A 101 -12.88 -18.74 -8.44
C ASN A 101 -12.01 -18.02 -7.40
N PHE A 102 -12.11 -18.45 -6.14
CA PHE A 102 -11.40 -17.83 -5.02
C PHE A 102 -9.87 -17.82 -5.19
N GLY A 103 -9.28 -18.90 -5.71
CA GLY A 103 -7.83 -18.99 -5.93
C GLY A 103 -7.31 -17.89 -6.85
N VAL A 104 -7.99 -17.67 -7.97
CA VAL A 104 -7.66 -16.61 -8.95
C VAL A 104 -7.77 -15.24 -8.31
N ILE A 105 -8.87 -14.98 -7.59
CA ILE A 105 -9.07 -13.68 -6.91
C ILE A 105 -7.95 -13.42 -5.88
N TRP A 106 -7.58 -14.44 -5.12
CA TRP A 106 -6.56 -14.34 -4.09
C TRP A 106 -5.18 -13.95 -4.65
N GLN A 107 -4.80 -14.52 -5.79
CA GLN A 107 -3.54 -14.22 -6.46
C GLN A 107 -3.51 -12.79 -7.00
N TYR A 108 -4.57 -12.35 -7.70
CA TYR A 108 -4.68 -10.97 -8.16
C TYR A 108 -4.73 -9.97 -7.00
N PHE A 109 -5.45 -10.30 -5.92
CA PHE A 109 -5.51 -9.46 -4.73
C PHE A 109 -4.13 -9.27 -4.09
N ALA A 110 -3.35 -10.34 -3.96
CA ALA A 110 -1.99 -10.27 -3.44
C ALA A 110 -1.10 -9.37 -4.32
N TRP A 111 -1.16 -9.52 -5.64
CA TRP A 111 -0.39 -8.71 -6.58
C TRP A 111 -0.80 -7.23 -6.56
N VAL A 112 -2.10 -6.93 -6.57
CA VAL A 112 -2.62 -5.55 -6.50
C VAL A 112 -2.19 -4.87 -5.20
N ASN A 113 -2.22 -5.60 -4.08
CA ASN A 113 -1.80 -5.06 -2.78
C ASN A 113 -0.31 -4.73 -2.75
N GLN A 114 0.53 -5.60 -3.32
CA GLN A 114 1.97 -5.34 -3.48
C GLN A 114 2.23 -4.15 -4.43
N THR A 115 1.46 -4.03 -5.51
CA THR A 115 1.53 -2.89 -6.44
C THR A 115 1.19 -1.58 -5.71
N LEU A 116 0.13 -1.57 -4.91
CA LEU A 116 -0.25 -0.41 -4.10
C LEU A 116 0.87 -0.03 -3.11
N ALA A 117 1.49 -1.00 -2.47
CA ALA A 117 2.63 -0.76 -1.58
C ALA A 117 3.82 -0.14 -2.34
N ALA A 118 4.13 -0.62 -3.55
CA ALA A 118 5.19 -0.05 -4.39
C ALA A 118 4.89 1.40 -4.77
N VAL A 119 3.66 1.71 -5.20
CA VAL A 119 3.22 3.09 -5.54
C VAL A 119 3.30 4.00 -4.31
N THR A 120 2.87 3.51 -3.14
CA THR A 120 2.95 4.29 -1.89
C THR A 120 4.40 4.59 -1.52
N LEU A 121 5.31 3.61 -1.63
CA LEU A 121 6.73 3.80 -1.38
C LEU A 121 7.36 4.83 -2.33
N TRP A 122 7.00 4.82 -3.61
CA TRP A 122 7.43 5.84 -4.57
C TRP A 122 6.89 7.22 -4.21
N THR A 123 5.63 7.32 -3.80
CA THR A 123 5.04 8.59 -3.33
C THR A 123 5.79 9.15 -2.13
N ILE A 124 6.11 8.30 -1.14
CA ILE A 124 6.92 8.69 0.02
C ILE A 124 8.32 9.13 -0.41
N THR A 125 8.94 8.40 -1.35
CA THR A 125 10.27 8.72 -1.87
C THR A 125 10.30 10.10 -2.52
N VAL A 126 9.30 10.41 -3.37
CA VAL A 126 9.15 11.72 -4.00
C VAL A 126 8.91 12.81 -2.95
N TYR A 127 8.03 12.56 -1.98
CA TYR A 127 7.74 13.50 -0.91
C TYR A 127 8.99 13.84 -0.07
N LEU A 128 9.76 12.83 0.33
CA LEU A 128 11.01 13.04 1.07
C LEU A 128 12.06 13.78 0.23
N ALA A 129 12.14 13.47 -1.07
CA ALA A 129 13.07 14.15 -1.98
C ALA A 129 12.74 15.64 -2.15
N VAL A 130 11.45 15.99 -2.28
CA VAL A 130 10.98 17.38 -2.36
C VAL A 130 11.20 18.15 -1.06
N ARG A 131 11.11 17.47 0.08
CA ARG A 131 11.35 18.07 1.41
C ARG A 131 12.82 18.09 1.82
N HIS A 132 13.76 17.79 0.91
CA HIS A 132 15.21 17.70 1.19
C HIS A 132 15.56 16.79 2.38
N LYS A 133 14.68 15.80 2.68
CA LYS A 133 14.93 14.77 3.70
C LYS A 133 15.65 13.57 3.10
N ASN A 134 16.13 12.68 3.95
CA ASN A 134 16.84 11.48 3.53
C ASN A 134 15.90 10.49 2.80
N PHE A 135 15.76 10.63 1.48
CA PHE A 135 14.87 9.83 0.63
C PHE A 135 15.40 8.41 0.38
N TRP A 136 16.67 8.13 0.64
CA TRP A 136 17.28 6.81 0.42
C TRP A 136 16.58 5.71 1.20
N ILE A 137 16.05 6.02 2.38
CA ILE A 137 15.33 5.09 3.25
C ILE A 137 14.08 4.51 2.55
N ALA A 138 13.38 5.32 1.76
CA ALA A 138 12.20 4.89 1.00
C ALA A 138 12.54 4.43 -0.42
N LEU A 139 13.60 4.96 -1.03
CA LEU A 139 14.01 4.62 -2.41
C LEU A 139 14.43 3.16 -2.54
N LEU A 140 15.24 2.64 -1.62
CA LEU A 140 15.71 1.25 -1.68
C LEU A 140 14.54 0.24 -1.65
N PRO A 141 13.60 0.32 -0.67
CA PRO A 141 12.43 -0.55 -0.70
C PRO A 141 11.53 -0.32 -1.92
N SER A 142 11.42 0.92 -2.45
CA SER A 142 10.64 1.20 -3.66
C SER A 142 11.17 0.46 -4.89
N ILE A 143 12.49 0.50 -5.10
CA ILE A 143 13.16 -0.19 -6.20
C ILE A 143 12.97 -1.71 -6.05
N PHE A 144 13.17 -2.24 -4.85
CA PHE A 144 12.98 -3.66 -4.57
C PHE A 144 11.54 -4.12 -4.84
N MET A 145 10.54 -3.41 -4.30
CA MET A 145 9.13 -3.75 -4.49
C MET A 145 8.69 -3.61 -5.94
N THR A 146 9.18 -2.62 -6.67
CA THR A 146 8.91 -2.48 -8.10
C THR A 146 9.46 -3.67 -8.89
N GLN A 147 10.67 -4.13 -8.56
CA GLN A 147 11.26 -5.31 -9.18
C GLN A 147 10.42 -6.55 -8.93
N VAL A 148 10.02 -6.79 -7.68
CA VAL A 148 9.21 -7.96 -7.28
C VAL A 148 7.85 -7.95 -7.98
N VAL A 149 7.13 -6.82 -7.94
CA VAL A 149 5.79 -6.70 -8.53
C VAL A 149 5.81 -6.89 -10.05
N THR A 150 6.78 -6.25 -10.72
CA THR A 150 6.90 -6.34 -12.18
C THR A 150 7.32 -7.74 -12.59
N LEU A 151 8.26 -8.34 -11.88
CA LEU A 151 8.73 -9.70 -12.15
C LEU A 151 7.60 -10.72 -11.98
N TYR A 152 6.81 -10.59 -10.91
CA TYR A 152 5.69 -11.47 -10.64
C TYR A 152 4.70 -11.48 -11.81
N ILE A 153 4.22 -10.34 -12.27
CA ILE A 153 3.22 -10.28 -13.37
C ILE A 153 3.77 -10.79 -14.71
N LEU A 154 5.09 -10.72 -14.92
CA LEU A 154 5.71 -11.22 -16.14
C LEU A 154 5.86 -12.75 -16.15
N ILE A 155 6.04 -13.38 -14.98
CA ILE A 155 6.34 -14.83 -14.87
C ILE A 155 5.10 -15.63 -14.42
N ALA A 156 4.23 -15.03 -13.60
CA ALA A 156 3.09 -15.72 -13.00
C ALA A 156 2.17 -16.35 -14.06
N PRO A 157 1.53 -17.49 -13.74
CA PRO A 157 0.56 -18.15 -14.64
C PRO A 157 -0.62 -17.25 -15.01
N GLU A 158 -0.96 -16.33 -14.14
CA GLU A 158 -2.03 -15.34 -14.33
C GLU A 158 -1.57 -14.13 -15.17
N GLY A 159 -0.28 -14.01 -15.44
CA GLY A 159 0.34 -12.91 -16.17
C GLY A 159 0.74 -13.31 -17.60
N LEU A 160 1.98 -12.93 -18.00
CA LEU A 160 2.48 -13.09 -19.37
C LEU A 160 3.19 -14.44 -19.61
N LEU A 161 3.38 -15.27 -18.60
CA LEU A 161 4.03 -16.59 -18.68
C LEU A 161 5.43 -16.55 -19.35
N LEU A 162 6.19 -15.49 -19.16
CA LEU A 162 7.50 -15.32 -19.77
C LEU A 162 8.55 -16.22 -19.05
N PRO A 163 9.55 -16.72 -19.80
CA PRO A 163 10.69 -17.39 -19.19
C PRO A 163 11.37 -16.51 -18.16
N TYR A 164 11.85 -17.10 -17.05
CA TYR A 164 12.42 -16.37 -15.92
C TYR A 164 13.47 -15.33 -16.33
N TRP A 165 14.42 -15.68 -17.17
CA TRP A 165 15.50 -14.79 -17.58
C TRP A 165 15.04 -13.60 -18.41
N THR A 166 14.07 -13.80 -19.31
CA THR A 166 13.48 -12.72 -20.10
C THR A 166 12.61 -11.83 -19.25
N GLY A 167 11.80 -12.40 -18.35
CA GLY A 167 11.01 -11.66 -17.38
C GLY A 167 11.87 -10.81 -16.47
N PHE A 168 12.96 -11.35 -15.95
CA PHE A 168 13.90 -10.61 -15.10
C PHE A 168 14.56 -9.44 -15.85
N GLY A 169 14.98 -9.64 -17.10
CA GLY A 169 15.56 -8.58 -17.92
C GLY A 169 14.58 -7.43 -18.17
N ILE A 170 13.33 -7.74 -18.54
CA ILE A 170 12.28 -6.73 -18.76
C ILE A 170 11.92 -6.00 -17.47
N ALA A 171 11.74 -6.72 -16.36
CA ALA A 171 11.46 -6.12 -15.07
C ALA A 171 12.57 -5.16 -14.62
N SER A 172 13.83 -5.56 -14.81
CA SER A 172 14.99 -4.72 -14.48
C SER A 172 15.07 -3.47 -15.37
N ALA A 173 14.74 -3.58 -16.65
CA ALA A 173 14.70 -2.45 -17.56
C ALA A 173 13.60 -1.44 -17.17
N ILE A 174 12.39 -1.91 -16.84
CA ILE A 174 11.29 -1.07 -16.36
C ILE A 174 11.68 -0.37 -15.06
N ASN A 175 12.25 -1.10 -14.12
CA ASN A 175 12.69 -0.58 -12.82
C ASN A 175 13.78 0.49 -12.98
N ALA A 176 14.78 0.23 -13.82
CA ALA A 176 15.81 1.21 -14.17
C ALA A 176 15.21 2.47 -14.81
N PHE A 177 14.26 2.31 -15.73
CA PHE A 177 13.57 3.42 -16.38
C PHE A 177 12.82 4.31 -15.37
N ILE A 178 12.04 3.70 -14.45
CA ILE A 178 11.32 4.43 -13.39
C ILE A 178 12.31 5.17 -12.48
N THR A 179 13.40 4.51 -12.10
CA THR A 179 14.45 5.11 -11.25
C THR A 179 15.14 6.29 -11.95
N ILE A 180 15.46 6.16 -13.24
CA ILE A 180 16.04 7.26 -14.04
C ILE A 180 15.05 8.43 -14.16
N LEU A 181 13.76 8.16 -14.38
CA LEU A 181 12.73 9.20 -14.41
C LEU A 181 12.65 9.95 -13.08
N PHE A 182 12.72 9.24 -11.95
CA PHE A 182 12.73 9.85 -10.63
C PHE A 182 13.92 10.79 -10.47
N PHE A 183 15.13 10.36 -10.82
CA PHE A 183 16.33 11.21 -10.71
C PHE A 183 16.27 12.42 -11.65
N ARG A 184 15.78 12.25 -12.89
CA ARG A 184 15.57 13.38 -13.82
C ARG A 184 14.53 14.38 -13.30
N TYR A 185 13.44 13.89 -12.73
CA TYR A 185 12.40 14.72 -12.14
C TYR A 185 12.93 15.51 -10.94
N ARG A 186 13.67 14.85 -10.07
CA ARG A 186 14.30 15.47 -8.90
C ARG A 186 15.24 16.60 -9.30
N ILE A 187 16.13 16.38 -10.27
CA ILE A 187 17.09 17.40 -10.74
C ILE A 187 16.37 18.64 -11.27
N ARG A 188 15.27 18.47 -11.99
CA ARG A 188 14.50 19.58 -12.56
C ARG A 188 13.71 20.37 -11.51
N ARG A 189 13.06 19.70 -10.60
CA ARG A 189 12.11 20.34 -9.67
C ARG A 189 12.74 20.83 -8.37
N CYS A 190 13.86 20.29 -7.93
CA CYS A 190 14.59 20.86 -6.80
C CYS A 190 15.14 22.24 -7.12
N ASN A 191 15.51 22.50 -8.39
CA ASN A 191 15.96 23.83 -8.82
C ASN A 191 14.84 24.86 -8.95
N ASP A 192 13.59 24.40 -9.25
CA ASP A 192 12.45 25.30 -9.50
C ASP A 192 11.68 25.70 -8.24
N ILE A 193 11.68 24.87 -7.19
CA ILE A 193 10.85 25.09 -5.98
C ILE A 193 11.63 25.80 -4.86
N PHE A 194 12.93 25.66 -4.82
CA PHE A 194 13.80 26.34 -3.88
C PHE A 194 14.99 26.93 -4.64
N PRO A 195 14.86 28.15 -5.19
CA PRO A 195 16.02 28.88 -5.66
C PRO A 195 16.99 29.07 -4.47
N GLU A 196 18.26 28.83 -4.71
CA GLU A 196 19.37 28.77 -3.74
C GLU A 196 19.56 30.07 -2.92
N ASN A 197 18.73 31.09 -3.16
CA ASN A 197 18.89 32.43 -2.62
C ASN A 197 18.01 32.79 -1.41
N GLU A 198 17.04 31.94 -0.99
CA GLU A 198 16.19 32.28 0.17
C GLU A 198 16.88 32.03 1.52
N GLY A 199 17.91 31.18 1.59
CA GLY A 199 18.68 30.95 2.82
C GLY A 199 19.61 32.11 3.22
N ASP A 200 20.08 32.87 2.23
CA ASP A 200 21.03 33.98 2.47
C ASP A 200 20.36 35.32 2.84
N GLU A 201 19.05 35.46 2.62
CA GLU A 201 18.29 36.66 2.97
C GLU A 201 17.74 36.61 4.40
N GLU A 202 17.31 35.44 4.91
CA GLU A 202 16.88 35.31 6.31
C GLU A 202 18.03 35.49 7.30
N ASP A 203 19.26 35.04 6.97
CA ASP A 203 20.43 35.25 7.82
C ASP A 203 20.91 36.71 7.82
N LYS A 204 20.69 37.45 6.74
CA LYS A 204 21.03 38.88 6.65
C LYS A 204 20.04 39.80 7.36
N GLU A 205 18.74 39.45 7.36
CA GLU A 205 17.72 40.23 8.08
C GLU A 205 17.87 40.09 9.60
N HIS A 206 18.44 38.97 10.08
CA HIS A 206 18.75 38.78 11.50
C HIS A 206 20.05 39.47 11.97
N GLU A 207 20.98 39.72 11.07
CA GLU A 207 22.24 40.38 11.39
C GLU A 207 22.14 41.92 11.35
N ASP A 208 21.19 42.47 10.58
CA ASP A 208 20.97 43.92 10.44
C ASP A 208 19.88 44.48 11.40
N SER A 209 19.32 43.71 12.31
CA SER A 209 18.41 44.24 13.32
C SER A 209 19.20 45.04 14.35
N PRO A 210 18.99 46.39 14.49
CA PRO A 210 19.72 47.19 15.44
C PRO A 210 19.40 46.73 16.87
N VAL A 211 20.42 46.32 17.59
CA VAL A 211 20.36 45.99 19.02
C VAL A 211 19.81 47.22 19.74
N ASP A 212 18.54 47.21 20.08
CA ASP A 212 17.89 48.24 20.90
C ASP A 212 18.46 48.18 22.34
N ASN A 213 19.52 48.93 22.54
CA ASN A 213 20.21 49.10 23.83
C ASN A 213 19.45 50.09 24.70
N ARG A 214 18.20 49.77 25.08
CA ARG A 214 17.43 50.48 26.11
C ARG A 214 17.27 49.66 27.36
N ASN A 215 18.35 49.44 28.07
CA ASN A 215 18.29 49.10 29.48
C ASN A 215 19.21 50.04 30.26
N GLY A 216 18.67 51.13 30.68
CA GLY A 216 19.27 52.02 31.67
C GLY A 216 18.20 52.89 32.30
N SER A 217 17.99 52.73 33.62
CA SER A 217 17.24 53.57 34.53
C SER A 217 15.69 53.47 34.44
N GLU A 218 14.93 53.29 35.45
CA GLU A 218 14.95 53.56 36.88
C GLU A 218 13.75 52.83 37.52
N LEU A 219 13.96 52.18 38.65
CA LEU A 219 12.95 51.90 39.63
C LEU A 219 12.62 53.20 40.39
N PRO A 220 11.35 53.47 40.73
CA PRO A 220 11.04 54.03 42.03
C PRO A 220 10.11 53.10 42.84
N ILE A 221 10.55 52.91 44.06
CA ILE A 221 9.88 52.43 45.26
C ILE A 221 8.59 53.25 45.52
N ARG A 222 7.44 52.52 45.62
CA ARG A 222 6.45 52.70 46.70
C ARG A 222 5.40 51.62 46.64
#